data_72b0087baab7278542338c5319ec3b17
#
_entry.id   72b0087baab7278542338c5319ec3b17
#
_cell.length_a   1.000
_cell.length_b   1.000
_cell.length_c   1.000
_cell.angle_alpha   90.00
_cell.angle_beta   90.00
_cell.angle_gamma   90.00
#
_symmetry.space_group_name_H-M   'P 1'
#
loop_
_entity.id
_entity.type
_entity.pdbx_description
1 polymer ?
#
loop_
_entity_poly.entity_id
_entity_poly.type
_entity_poly.pdbx_seq_one_letter_code
_entity_poly.pdbx_strand_id
1 'polypeptide(L)'
;LSTDGMLGQYTDWRDVRSWPQVPGKEASQHEKQLLAKQADPREKPGIVGAFCRIYGIREAIDKFIPHAYVDVDGSEDRLTFVTGSTVAGAVIYDDDTFLFSHHNTDPCSGQLVNAFDLIRLHKFHSLDETAKDGTPGHKLPSYMAMSKLAMQDTIVVNELNMARARESASNVFADIITD
;
A
#
# COMPACT_ATOMS: atom_id res chain seq x y z
N LEU A 1 9.10 14.62 -37.87
CA LEU A 1 10.42 14.48 -37.24
C LEU A 1 11.16 13.40 -38.00
N SER A 2 12.31 13.75 -38.68
CA SER A 2 13.11 12.76 -39.37
C SER A 2 13.89 11.93 -38.33
N THR A 3 14.20 10.67 -38.66
CA THR A 3 15.01 9.77 -37.84
C THR A 3 16.37 10.38 -37.50
N ASP A 4 16.96 11.13 -38.39
CA ASP A 4 18.24 11.80 -38.17
C ASP A 4 18.16 12.95 -37.15
N GLY A 5 17.01 13.63 -37.07
CA GLY A 5 16.76 14.67 -36.06
C GLY A 5 16.54 14.10 -34.66
N MET A 6 16.04 12.87 -34.56
CA MET A 6 15.90 12.17 -33.27
C MET A 6 17.26 11.61 -32.80
N LEU A 7 18.05 11.05 -33.69
CA LEU A 7 19.36 10.50 -33.38
C LEU A 7 20.41 11.57 -33.04
N GLY A 8 20.28 12.78 -33.61
CA GLY A 8 21.17 13.91 -33.32
C GLY A 8 21.05 14.47 -31.89
N GLN A 9 20.02 14.11 -31.15
CA GLN A 9 19.86 14.49 -29.74
C GLN A 9 20.63 13.58 -28.79
N TYR A 10 21.06 12.40 -29.25
CA TYR A 10 21.76 11.39 -28.46
C TYR A 10 23.22 11.28 -28.90
N THR A 11 24.09 12.12 -28.34
CA THR A 11 25.51 12.19 -28.70
C THR A 11 26.34 11.07 -28.06
N ASP A 12 25.88 10.48 -26.98
CA ASP A 12 26.50 9.32 -26.34
C ASP A 12 25.41 8.31 -25.88
N TRP A 13 25.39 7.16 -26.54
CA TRP A 13 24.43 6.08 -26.19
C TRP A 13 24.68 5.48 -24.80
N ARG A 14 25.83 5.74 -24.18
CA ARG A 14 26.17 5.31 -22.81
C ARG A 14 25.66 6.30 -21.75
N ASP A 15 25.37 7.54 -22.13
CA ASP A 15 24.79 8.51 -21.23
C ASP A 15 23.27 8.32 -21.14
N VAL A 16 22.88 7.40 -20.26
CA VAL A 16 21.47 7.08 -19.98
C VAL A 16 20.65 8.27 -19.46
N ARG A 17 21.29 9.39 -19.06
CA ARG A 17 20.58 10.60 -18.60
C ARG A 17 19.93 11.35 -19.76
N SER A 18 20.47 11.20 -20.96
CA SER A 18 19.94 11.80 -22.18
C SER A 18 18.83 10.98 -22.84
N TRP A 19 18.59 9.75 -22.37
CA TRP A 19 17.57 8.89 -22.91
C TRP A 19 16.16 9.39 -22.52
N PRO A 20 15.14 9.24 -23.42
CA PRO A 20 13.77 9.54 -23.05
C PRO A 20 13.43 8.73 -21.81
N GLN A 21 13.11 9.42 -20.72
CA GLN A 21 12.59 8.75 -19.53
C GLN A 21 11.27 8.13 -19.92
N VAL A 22 11.14 6.81 -19.73
CA VAL A 22 9.84 6.13 -19.90
C VAL A 22 8.91 6.72 -18.84
N PRO A 23 7.76 7.27 -19.25
CA PRO A 23 6.77 7.72 -18.28
C PRO A 23 6.44 6.57 -17.33
N GLY A 24 6.73 6.74 -16.04
CA GLY A 24 6.50 5.71 -15.02
C GLY A 24 7.70 5.27 -14.19
N LYS A 25 8.92 5.78 -14.45
CA LYS A 25 10.09 5.50 -13.59
C LYS A 25 10.23 6.45 -12.40
N GLU A 26 9.61 7.61 -12.44
CA GLU A 26 9.50 8.46 -11.27
C GLU A 26 8.05 8.39 -10.78
N ALA A 27 7.88 8.28 -9.46
CA ALA A 27 6.56 8.45 -8.85
C ALA A 27 5.95 9.73 -9.42
N SER A 28 4.78 9.65 -10.00
CA SER A 28 4.11 10.81 -10.59
C SER A 28 3.96 11.90 -9.51
N GLN A 29 3.82 13.15 -9.91
CA GLN A 29 3.57 14.21 -8.92
C GLN A 29 2.34 13.90 -8.07
N HIS A 30 1.36 13.20 -8.65
CA HIS A 30 0.17 12.74 -7.94
C HIS A 30 0.51 11.72 -6.84
N GLU A 31 1.33 10.73 -7.13
CA GLU A 31 1.78 9.72 -6.14
C GLU A 31 2.61 10.36 -5.03
N LYS A 32 3.54 11.27 -5.38
CA LYS A 32 4.31 12.04 -4.39
C LYS A 32 3.40 12.86 -3.47
N GLN A 33 2.32 13.43 -4.00
CA GLN A 33 1.33 14.16 -3.20
C GLN A 33 0.48 13.22 -2.34
N LEU A 34 0.14 12.02 -2.82
CA LEU A 34 -0.57 11.01 -2.03
C LEU A 34 0.30 10.53 -0.87
N LEU A 35 1.57 10.21 -1.12
CA LEU A 35 2.53 9.81 -0.08
C LEU A 35 2.70 10.91 0.97
N ALA A 36 2.89 12.16 0.56
CA ALA A 36 3.06 13.28 1.49
C ALA A 36 1.84 13.58 2.36
N LYS A 37 0.65 13.13 1.97
CA LYS A 37 -0.62 13.30 2.71
C LYS A 37 -0.97 12.11 3.60
N GLN A 38 -0.35 10.96 3.40
CA GLN A 38 -0.63 9.77 4.20
C GLN A 38 0.20 9.79 5.49
N ALA A 39 -0.49 9.69 6.61
CA ALA A 39 0.16 9.37 7.87
C ALA A 39 0.58 7.89 7.89
N ASP A 40 1.65 7.59 8.61
CA ASP A 40 2.12 6.21 8.77
C ASP A 40 0.98 5.31 9.31
N PRO A 41 0.57 4.27 8.58
CA PRO A 41 -0.51 3.40 9.00
C PRO A 41 -0.19 2.63 10.30
N ARG A 42 1.09 2.46 10.64
CA ARG A 42 1.55 1.81 11.87
C ARG A 42 1.24 2.63 13.13
N GLU A 43 1.12 3.96 12.98
CA GLU A 43 0.74 4.87 14.07
C GLU A 43 -0.78 4.94 14.29
N LYS A 44 -1.59 4.40 13.36
CA LYS A 44 -3.04 4.39 13.52
C LYS A 44 -3.45 3.56 14.73
N PRO A 45 -4.42 4.03 15.53
CA PRO A 45 -4.97 3.24 16.62
C PRO A 45 -5.79 2.06 16.10
N GLY A 46 -6.00 1.07 16.95
CA GLY A 46 -6.88 -0.06 16.68
C GLY A 46 -6.28 -1.10 15.74
N ILE A 47 -7.19 -1.83 15.06
CA ILE A 47 -6.83 -3.05 14.29
C ILE A 47 -6.01 -2.73 13.05
N VAL A 48 -6.21 -1.59 12.40
CA VAL A 48 -5.45 -1.17 11.23
C VAL A 48 -3.99 -0.98 11.58
N GLY A 49 -3.71 -0.21 12.64
CA GLY A 49 -2.32 0.02 13.10
C GLY A 49 -1.66 -1.27 13.59
N ALA A 50 -2.38 -2.10 14.35
CA ALA A 50 -1.86 -3.38 14.80
C ALA A 50 -1.49 -4.30 13.63
N PHE A 51 -2.35 -4.38 12.60
CA PHE A 51 -2.08 -5.17 11.40
C PHE A 51 -0.86 -4.64 10.63
N CYS A 52 -0.78 -3.32 10.40
CA CYS A 52 0.32 -2.71 9.65
C CYS A 52 1.65 -2.67 10.42
N ARG A 53 1.66 -2.82 11.75
CA ARG A 53 2.89 -3.02 12.53
C ARG A 53 3.43 -4.45 12.42
N ILE A 54 2.55 -5.42 12.19
CA ILE A 54 2.93 -6.83 12.04
C ILE A 54 3.28 -7.17 10.59
N TYR A 55 2.52 -6.64 9.62
CA TYR A 55 2.66 -6.97 8.21
C TYR A 55 2.99 -5.74 7.37
N GLY A 56 4.14 -5.76 6.70
CA GLY A 56 4.41 -4.94 5.53
C GLY A 56 3.59 -5.40 4.32
N ILE A 57 3.74 -4.71 3.22
CA ILE A 57 3.04 -5.04 1.97
C ILE A 57 3.40 -6.45 1.49
N ARG A 58 4.70 -6.80 1.45
CA ARG A 58 5.17 -8.09 0.96
C ARG A 58 4.69 -9.25 1.83
N GLU A 59 4.87 -9.14 3.15
CA GLU A 59 4.42 -10.18 4.07
C GLU A 59 2.90 -10.37 4.04
N ALA A 60 2.13 -9.28 3.87
CA ALA A 60 0.69 -9.34 3.73
C ALA A 60 0.29 -10.05 2.41
N ILE A 61 0.98 -9.77 1.30
CA ILE A 61 0.77 -10.46 0.03
C ILE A 61 1.02 -11.95 0.21
N ASP A 62 2.21 -12.33 0.70
CA ASP A 62 2.62 -13.72 0.84
C ASP A 62 1.66 -14.53 1.70
N LYS A 63 1.19 -13.95 2.79
CA LYS A 63 0.32 -14.65 3.74
C LYS A 63 -1.13 -14.72 3.28
N PHE A 64 -1.68 -13.65 2.72
CA PHE A 64 -3.12 -13.54 2.53
C PHE A 64 -3.58 -13.61 1.08
N ILE A 65 -2.72 -13.22 0.12
CA ILE A 65 -3.00 -13.18 -1.32
C ILE A 65 -1.80 -13.64 -2.17
N PRO A 66 -1.19 -14.81 -1.87
CA PRO A 66 0.12 -15.22 -2.42
C PRO A 66 0.16 -15.39 -3.95
N HIS A 67 -0.99 -15.37 -4.62
CA HIS A 67 -1.07 -15.52 -6.07
C HIS A 67 -1.46 -14.23 -6.80
N ALA A 68 -1.59 -13.10 -6.06
CA ALA A 68 -2.04 -11.85 -6.64
C ALA A 68 -0.93 -11.10 -7.38
N TYR A 69 0.29 -11.19 -6.86
CA TYR A 69 1.45 -10.48 -7.41
C TYR A 69 2.64 -11.40 -7.59
N VAL A 70 3.52 -11.03 -8.51
CA VAL A 70 4.84 -11.65 -8.71
C VAL A 70 5.92 -10.57 -8.69
N ASP A 71 7.09 -10.93 -8.17
CA ASP A 71 8.26 -10.06 -8.17
C ASP A 71 8.74 -9.77 -9.59
N VAL A 72 9.40 -8.63 -9.74
CA VAL A 72 10.03 -8.22 -11.00
C VAL A 72 11.53 -8.37 -10.86
N ASP A 73 12.13 -9.18 -11.72
CA ASP A 73 13.57 -9.40 -11.73
C ASP A 73 14.34 -8.08 -11.81
N GLY A 74 15.29 -7.89 -10.90
CA GLY A 74 16.14 -6.70 -10.86
C GLY A 74 15.48 -5.46 -10.24
N SER A 75 14.30 -5.59 -9.62
CA SER A 75 13.64 -4.49 -8.91
C SER A 75 13.13 -4.96 -7.56
N GLU A 76 13.56 -4.29 -6.50
CA GLU A 76 13.13 -4.62 -5.12
C GLU A 76 11.80 -3.98 -4.75
N ASP A 77 11.38 -2.93 -5.46
CA ASP A 77 10.22 -2.11 -5.14
C ASP A 77 9.04 -2.29 -6.11
N ARG A 78 9.15 -3.21 -7.10
CA ARG A 78 8.11 -3.40 -8.12
C ARG A 78 7.56 -4.81 -8.12
N LEU A 79 6.25 -4.87 -8.33
CA LEU A 79 5.49 -6.10 -8.50
C LEU A 79 4.67 -6.05 -9.78
N THR A 80 4.35 -7.23 -10.30
CA THR A 80 3.40 -7.40 -11.39
C THR A 80 2.13 -8.03 -10.85
N PHE A 81 1.00 -7.39 -11.07
CA PHE A 81 -0.30 -7.99 -10.78
C PHE A 81 -0.59 -9.11 -11.79
N VAL A 82 -0.81 -10.33 -11.31
CA VAL A 82 -0.82 -11.55 -12.15
C VAL A 82 -1.88 -11.52 -13.23
N THR A 83 -3.06 -10.97 -12.95
CA THR A 83 -4.14 -10.84 -13.93
C THR A 83 -4.12 -9.51 -14.69
N GLY A 84 -3.10 -8.68 -14.45
CA GLY A 84 -2.89 -7.42 -15.15
C GLY A 84 -2.32 -7.61 -16.55
N SER A 85 -2.50 -6.61 -17.41
CA SER A 85 -1.97 -6.61 -18.79
C SER A 85 -0.56 -6.03 -18.93
N THR A 86 -0.01 -5.45 -17.86
CA THR A 86 1.30 -4.78 -17.84
C THR A 86 2.22 -5.43 -16.84
N VAL A 87 3.54 -5.30 -17.07
CA VAL A 87 4.58 -5.79 -16.16
C VAL A 87 5.05 -4.64 -15.25
N ALA A 88 5.41 -4.93 -14.01
CA ALA A 88 6.00 -3.97 -13.05
C ALA A 88 5.13 -2.75 -12.74
N GLY A 89 3.80 -2.88 -12.83
CA GLY A 89 2.87 -1.77 -12.65
C GLY A 89 2.44 -1.52 -11.21
N ALA A 90 2.78 -2.36 -10.26
CA ALA A 90 2.58 -2.12 -8.84
C ALA A 90 3.92 -1.71 -8.19
N VAL A 91 3.92 -0.64 -7.41
CA VAL A 91 5.12 -0.05 -6.80
C VAL A 91 4.96 0.01 -5.29
N ILE A 92 5.97 -0.46 -4.58
CA ILE A 92 6.05 -0.41 -3.11
C ILE A 92 6.81 0.86 -2.70
N TYR A 93 6.35 1.53 -1.67
CA TYR A 93 6.89 2.77 -1.13
C TYR A 93 7.13 2.69 0.38
N ASP A 94 7.97 3.61 0.86
CA ASP A 94 8.23 3.86 2.28
C ASP A 94 8.56 2.58 3.07
N ASP A 95 9.60 1.87 2.60
CA ASP A 95 10.09 0.67 3.27
C ASP A 95 8.97 -0.34 3.56
N ASP A 96 8.33 -0.82 2.49
CA ASP A 96 7.26 -1.83 2.52
C ASP A 96 5.95 -1.40 3.22
N THR A 97 5.74 -0.08 3.36
CA THR A 97 4.57 0.46 4.08
C THR A 97 3.36 0.66 3.18
N PHE A 98 3.58 1.07 1.92
CA PHE A 98 2.51 1.38 0.97
C PHE A 98 2.72 0.68 -0.37
N LEU A 99 1.62 0.40 -1.07
CA LEU A 99 1.61 -0.04 -2.45
C LEU A 99 0.71 0.88 -3.27
N PHE A 100 1.17 1.24 -4.47
CA PHE A 100 0.36 1.89 -5.50
C PHE A 100 0.34 1.03 -6.76
N SER A 101 -0.84 0.73 -7.29
CA SER A 101 -0.99 -0.07 -8.51
C SER A 101 -1.48 0.75 -9.68
N HIS A 102 -0.77 0.66 -10.80
CA HIS A 102 -1.14 1.22 -12.10
C HIS A 102 -1.95 0.23 -12.97
N HIS A 103 -2.16 -0.98 -12.47
CA HIS A 103 -2.93 -2.00 -13.21
C HIS A 103 -4.43 -1.73 -13.08
N ASN A 104 -5.11 -1.39 -14.17
CA ASN A 104 -6.53 -1.04 -14.15
C ASN A 104 -7.45 -2.15 -13.61
N THR A 105 -7.04 -3.41 -13.72
CA THR A 105 -7.81 -4.57 -13.25
C THR A 105 -7.49 -4.95 -11.81
N ASP A 106 -6.51 -4.30 -11.19
CA ASP A 106 -6.15 -4.54 -9.81
C ASP A 106 -7.22 -3.90 -8.88
N PRO A 107 -7.72 -4.62 -7.86
CA PRO A 107 -8.68 -4.06 -6.90
C PRO A 107 -8.24 -2.77 -6.21
N CYS A 108 -6.93 -2.52 -6.09
CA CYS A 108 -6.38 -1.29 -5.52
C CYS A 108 -5.87 -0.29 -6.58
N SER A 109 -6.28 -0.44 -7.85
CA SER A 109 -5.87 0.42 -8.96
C SER A 109 -6.03 1.91 -8.63
N GLY A 110 -4.97 2.69 -8.90
CA GLY A 110 -4.98 4.15 -8.74
C GLY A 110 -5.05 4.65 -7.28
N GLN A 111 -4.92 3.74 -6.31
CA GLN A 111 -4.96 4.06 -4.88
C GLN A 111 -3.61 3.75 -4.23
N LEU A 112 -3.19 4.61 -3.30
CA LEU A 112 -2.09 4.32 -2.40
C LEU A 112 -2.65 3.60 -1.18
N VAL A 113 -2.30 2.33 -1.01
CA VAL A 113 -2.87 1.46 0.03
C VAL A 113 -1.80 0.96 0.98
N ASN A 114 -2.14 0.83 2.26
CA ASN A 114 -1.36 0.11 3.26
C ASN A 114 -1.69 -1.39 3.23
N ALA A 115 -0.97 -2.20 4.00
CA ALA A 115 -1.16 -3.65 4.04
C ALA A 115 -2.60 -4.07 4.40
N PHE A 116 -3.25 -3.39 5.35
CA PHE A 116 -4.63 -3.70 5.74
C PHE A 116 -5.63 -3.43 4.59
N ASP A 117 -5.51 -2.25 3.95
CA ASP A 117 -6.40 -1.88 2.84
C ASP A 117 -6.12 -2.70 1.58
N LEU A 118 -4.87 -3.08 1.31
CA LEU A 118 -4.52 -3.98 0.23
C LEU A 118 -5.28 -5.31 0.35
N ILE A 119 -5.19 -5.97 1.50
CA ILE A 119 -5.88 -7.26 1.71
C ILE A 119 -7.39 -7.08 1.72
N ARG A 120 -7.90 -5.98 2.29
CA ARG A 120 -9.33 -5.63 2.30
C ARG A 120 -9.88 -5.55 0.87
N LEU A 121 -9.22 -4.80 -0.01
CA LEU A 121 -9.67 -4.60 -1.38
C LEU A 121 -9.61 -5.89 -2.18
N HIS A 122 -8.54 -6.68 -2.05
CA HIS A 122 -8.41 -7.94 -2.77
C HIS A 122 -9.40 -9.02 -2.36
N LYS A 123 -9.73 -9.10 -1.07
CA LYS A 123 -10.59 -10.20 -0.56
C LYS A 123 -12.05 -9.81 -0.42
N PHE A 124 -12.35 -8.55 -0.18
CA PHE A 124 -13.65 -8.16 0.34
C PHE A 124 -14.30 -6.96 -0.37
N HIS A 125 -13.66 -6.34 -1.37
CA HIS A 125 -14.21 -5.12 -2.00
C HIS A 125 -15.61 -5.35 -2.58
N SER A 126 -15.91 -6.54 -3.11
CA SER A 126 -17.22 -6.87 -3.67
C SER A 126 -18.37 -6.79 -2.64
N LEU A 127 -18.06 -6.89 -1.35
CA LEU A 127 -19.06 -6.71 -0.30
C LEU A 127 -19.57 -5.26 -0.22
N ASP A 128 -18.81 -4.30 -0.74
CA ASP A 128 -19.14 -2.88 -0.69
C ASP A 128 -20.12 -2.47 -1.80
N GLU A 129 -20.39 -3.32 -2.81
CA GLU A 129 -21.30 -3.05 -3.91
C GLU A 129 -22.72 -2.71 -3.43
N THR A 130 -23.12 -3.22 -2.27
CA THR A 130 -24.42 -2.96 -1.65
C THR A 130 -24.39 -1.82 -0.63
N ALA A 131 -23.22 -1.23 -0.38
CA ALA A 131 -23.09 -0.13 0.57
C ALA A 131 -23.71 1.15 -0.02
N LYS A 132 -24.32 1.96 0.84
CA LYS A 132 -24.87 3.25 0.44
C LYS A 132 -23.74 4.23 0.11
N ASP A 133 -23.97 5.07 -0.90
CA ASP A 133 -23.04 6.16 -1.22
C ASP A 133 -22.77 7.03 0.01
N GLY A 134 -21.47 7.37 0.21
CA GLY A 134 -21.05 8.15 1.36
C GLY A 134 -20.91 7.36 2.66
N THR A 135 -21.02 6.04 2.64
CA THR A 135 -20.71 5.21 3.83
C THR A 135 -19.27 5.43 4.27
N PRO A 136 -19.01 5.83 5.54
CA PRO A 136 -17.65 5.99 6.06
C PRO A 136 -16.84 4.69 5.93
N GLY A 137 -15.55 4.80 5.54
CA GLY A 137 -14.70 3.64 5.27
C GLY A 137 -14.70 2.57 6.37
N HIS A 138 -14.66 2.98 7.64
CA HIS A 138 -14.68 2.06 8.79
C HIS A 138 -16.03 1.36 9.01
N LYS A 139 -17.10 1.76 8.30
CA LYS A 139 -18.43 1.15 8.33
C LYS A 139 -18.73 0.31 7.09
N LEU A 140 -17.81 0.26 6.15
CA LEU A 140 -17.97 -0.57 4.95
C LEU A 140 -17.98 -2.06 5.31
N PRO A 141 -18.80 -2.88 4.64
CA PRO A 141 -18.81 -4.32 4.83
C PRO A 141 -17.44 -4.97 4.64
N SER A 142 -16.67 -4.51 3.65
CA SER A 142 -15.30 -4.97 3.42
C SER A 142 -14.38 -4.69 4.61
N TYR A 143 -14.50 -3.52 5.25
CA TYR A 143 -13.71 -3.16 6.41
C TYR A 143 -14.03 -4.06 7.62
N MET A 144 -15.30 -4.34 7.83
CA MET A 144 -15.75 -5.23 8.90
C MET A 144 -15.25 -6.66 8.68
N ALA A 145 -15.32 -7.15 7.43
CA ALA A 145 -14.82 -8.47 7.05
C ALA A 145 -13.29 -8.57 7.23
N MET A 146 -12.55 -7.56 6.80
CA MET A 146 -11.10 -7.49 6.97
C MET A 146 -10.71 -7.40 8.46
N SER A 147 -11.42 -6.60 9.24
CA SER A 147 -11.19 -6.52 10.69
C SER A 147 -11.41 -7.87 11.37
N LYS A 148 -12.44 -8.61 10.95
CA LYS A 148 -12.70 -9.98 11.46
C LYS A 148 -11.57 -10.93 11.06
N LEU A 149 -11.04 -10.86 9.84
CA LEU A 149 -9.89 -11.64 9.39
C LEU A 149 -8.65 -11.34 10.25
N ALA A 150 -8.35 -10.05 10.46
CA ALA A 150 -7.22 -9.61 11.26
C ALA A 150 -7.32 -10.06 12.74
N MET A 151 -8.53 -10.09 13.29
CA MET A 151 -8.79 -10.58 14.66
C MET A 151 -8.68 -12.11 14.81
N GLN A 152 -8.61 -12.87 13.73
CA GLN A 152 -8.31 -14.31 13.78
C GLN A 152 -6.82 -14.57 13.86
N ASP A 153 -5.99 -13.59 13.60
CA ASP A 153 -4.54 -13.68 13.68
C ASP A 153 -4.05 -13.36 15.09
N THR A 154 -3.55 -14.36 15.79
CA THR A 154 -3.10 -14.24 17.18
C THR A 154 -1.97 -13.21 17.36
N ILE A 155 -1.10 -13.05 16.35
CA ILE A 155 0.01 -12.09 16.39
C ILE A 155 -0.54 -10.66 16.34
N VAL A 156 -1.48 -10.41 15.46
CA VAL A 156 -2.16 -9.10 15.34
C VAL A 156 -2.96 -8.78 16.60
N VAL A 157 -3.66 -9.76 17.16
CA VAL A 157 -4.44 -9.57 18.41
C VAL A 157 -3.51 -9.25 19.58
N ASN A 158 -2.38 -9.93 19.69
CA ASN A 158 -1.38 -9.66 20.73
C ASN A 158 -0.83 -8.23 20.59
N GLU A 159 -0.46 -7.81 19.38
CA GLU A 159 0.01 -6.45 19.13
C GLU A 159 -1.06 -5.40 19.45
N LEU A 160 -2.31 -5.65 19.09
CA LEU A 160 -3.44 -4.78 19.43
C LEU A 160 -3.59 -4.61 20.95
N ASN A 161 -3.49 -5.71 21.71
CA ASN A 161 -3.60 -5.67 23.16
C ASN A 161 -2.40 -4.95 23.80
N MET A 162 -1.19 -5.17 23.29
CA MET A 162 0.01 -4.47 23.74
C MET A 162 -0.08 -2.96 23.47
N ALA A 163 -0.57 -2.56 22.30
CA ALA A 163 -0.75 -1.15 21.95
C ALA A 163 -1.75 -0.47 22.91
N ARG A 164 -2.88 -1.12 23.20
CA ARG A 164 -3.87 -0.63 24.18
C ARG A 164 -3.30 -0.50 25.59
N ALA A 165 -2.50 -1.46 26.02
CA ALA A 165 -1.85 -1.42 27.32
C ALA A 165 -0.85 -0.26 27.43
N ARG A 166 -0.06 -0.01 26.36
CA ARG A 166 0.87 1.15 26.29
C ARG A 166 0.13 2.47 26.37
N GLU A 167 -0.97 2.62 25.62
CA GLU A 167 -1.81 3.82 25.62
C GLU A 167 -2.42 4.07 27.01
N SER A 168 -2.97 3.04 27.64
CA SER A 168 -3.53 3.14 28.99
C SER A 168 -2.47 3.54 30.03
N ALA A 169 -1.27 2.94 29.96
CA ALA A 169 -0.16 3.30 30.84
C ALA A 169 0.28 4.76 30.64
N SER A 170 0.40 5.21 29.40
CA SER A 170 0.77 6.59 29.07
C SER A 170 -0.21 7.61 29.62
N ASN A 171 -1.52 7.34 29.54
CA ASN A 171 -2.55 8.21 30.07
C ASN A 171 -2.47 8.31 31.61
N VAL A 172 -2.26 7.19 32.31
CA VAL A 172 -2.07 7.20 33.77
C VAL A 172 -0.85 8.01 34.19
N PHE A 173 0.26 7.90 33.48
CA PHE A 173 1.46 8.69 33.78
C PHE A 173 1.27 10.18 33.48
N ALA A 174 0.53 10.54 32.43
CA ALA A 174 0.23 11.94 32.12
C ALA A 174 -0.61 12.60 33.22
N ASP A 175 -1.59 11.89 33.77
CA ASP A 175 -2.43 12.37 34.87
C ASP A 175 -1.64 12.61 36.17
N ILE A 176 -0.62 11.77 36.46
CA ILE A 176 0.21 11.90 37.66
C ILE A 176 1.16 13.10 37.58
N ILE A 177 1.59 13.51 36.39
CA ILE A 177 2.54 14.63 36.21
C ILE A 177 1.83 15.99 36.22
N THR A 178 0.50 16.02 36.00
CA THR A 178 -0.30 17.25 35.91
C THR A 178 -0.92 17.67 37.24
N ASP A 179 -0.84 16.87 38.30
CA ASP A 179 -1.18 17.20 39.70
C ASP A 179 0.07 17.66 40.48
#